data_fd6a4af4d8b55e667ca088708ad9890b
#
_entry.id   fd6a4af4d8b55e667ca088708ad9890b
#
_cell.length_a   1.000
_cell.length_b   1.000
_cell.length_c   1.000
_cell.angle_alpha   90.00
_cell.angle_beta   90.00
_cell.angle_gamma   90.00
#
_symmetry.space_group_name_H-M   'P 1'
#
loop_
_entity.id
_entity.type
_entity.pdbx_description
1 polymer ?
#
loop_
_entity_poly.entity_id
_entity_poly.type
_entity_poly.pdbx_seq_one_letter_code
_entity_poly.pdbx_strand_id
1 'polypeptide(L)'
;MKTNNLIYLLVIVLLSSIHCDVNAQYYWSQNRKIALTPDSSHLVLNIEADLIRTPMLSSDYKGFNEISPNIIVKENKSNIFSENDFKAYESDPLVKRASPAYLVNGTDTLYVTNHILLKPKNGVSIDSILAGMNEIVEVVDQTKYGVYTLSVNQGFDVLTYANIIYENGLVDFCHPDFIMRITQFLNDPLYSEQYYLNNTGQLGGTWNIDINAPEAWSMTKGSSSIKVAVIDQGVAGHEDLGDRLLPGFTPGLANGNGAPVSNNPHGECCAGI
;
A
#
# COMPACT_ATOMS: atom_id res chain seq x y z
N MET A 1 25.57 -39.12 -12.55
CA MET A 1 24.93 -37.83 -12.88
C MET A 1 23.56 -37.98 -13.52
N LYS A 2 22.66 -38.89 -13.05
CA LYS A 2 21.30 -39.05 -13.59
C LYS A 2 20.18 -38.99 -12.54
N THR A 3 20.51 -38.84 -11.27
CA THR A 3 19.53 -38.86 -10.16
C THR A 3 18.99 -37.48 -9.75
N ASN A 4 19.71 -36.40 -10.05
CA ASN A 4 19.27 -35.05 -9.65
C ASN A 4 18.14 -34.48 -10.53
N ASN A 5 18.09 -34.86 -11.83
CA ASN A 5 17.04 -34.35 -12.72
C ASN A 5 15.65 -34.96 -12.44
N LEU A 6 15.61 -36.15 -11.82
CA LEU A 6 14.34 -36.79 -11.46
C LEU A 6 13.69 -36.15 -10.23
N ILE A 7 14.52 -35.67 -9.29
CA ILE A 7 14.03 -34.98 -8.09
C ILE A 7 13.48 -33.60 -8.46
N TYR A 8 14.14 -32.86 -9.36
CA TYR A 8 13.63 -31.57 -9.86
C TYR A 8 12.33 -31.75 -10.65
N LEU A 9 12.21 -32.78 -11.45
CA LEU A 9 10.98 -33.08 -12.19
C LEU A 9 9.83 -33.46 -11.24
N LEU A 10 10.12 -34.19 -10.16
CA LEU A 10 9.13 -34.57 -9.17
C LEU A 10 8.64 -33.35 -8.32
N VAL A 11 9.53 -32.43 -8.02
CA VAL A 11 9.17 -31.17 -7.32
C VAL A 11 8.34 -30.26 -8.22
N ILE A 12 8.64 -30.16 -9.51
CA ILE A 12 7.85 -29.38 -10.46
C ILE A 12 6.47 -30.03 -10.69
N VAL A 13 6.38 -31.36 -10.77
CA VAL A 13 5.09 -32.06 -10.92
C VAL A 13 4.26 -32.01 -9.63
N LEU A 14 4.90 -31.98 -8.44
CA LEU A 14 4.19 -31.76 -7.17
C LEU A 14 3.72 -30.31 -7.03
N LEU A 15 4.46 -29.32 -7.54
CA LEU A 15 4.03 -27.93 -7.57
C LEU A 15 2.92 -27.67 -8.59
N SER A 16 2.85 -28.40 -9.69
CA SER A 16 1.79 -28.27 -10.69
C SER A 16 0.48 -28.97 -10.30
N SER A 17 0.50 -29.85 -9.30
CA SER A 17 -0.70 -30.54 -8.80
C SER A 17 -1.29 -29.92 -7.52
N ILE A 18 -0.64 -28.90 -6.94
CA ILE A 18 -1.20 -28.12 -5.85
C ILE A 18 -1.89 -26.87 -6.46
N HIS A 19 -2.95 -27.10 -7.23
CA HIS A 19 -4.06 -26.17 -7.30
C HIS A 19 -4.85 -26.34 -5.98
N CYS A 20 -4.16 -26.05 -4.87
CA CYS A 20 -4.84 -25.89 -3.62
C CYS A 20 -5.32 -24.44 -3.63
N ASP A 21 -6.63 -24.24 -3.74
CA ASP A 21 -7.31 -22.97 -3.50
C ASP A 21 -7.10 -22.50 -2.03
N VAL A 22 -5.87 -22.42 -1.60
CA VAL A 22 -5.51 -21.77 -0.36
C VAL A 22 -5.27 -20.30 -0.72
N ASN A 23 -6.36 -19.55 -0.90
CA ASN A 23 -6.29 -18.11 -0.88
C ASN A 23 -5.57 -17.70 0.38
N ALA A 24 -4.31 -17.29 0.26
CA ALA A 24 -3.53 -16.82 1.39
C ALA A 24 -4.24 -15.60 1.96
N GLN A 25 -4.80 -15.76 3.17
CA GLN A 25 -5.50 -14.69 3.88
C GLN A 25 -4.53 -13.94 4.80
N TYR A 26 -3.31 -13.72 4.36
CA TYR A 26 -2.31 -12.93 5.07
C TYR A 26 -1.21 -12.46 4.12
N TYR A 27 -0.47 -11.46 4.59
CA TYR A 27 0.81 -11.08 4.01
C TYR A 27 1.85 -10.88 5.11
N TRP A 28 3.14 -10.88 4.74
CA TRP A 28 4.21 -10.62 5.67
C TRP A 28 4.54 -9.13 5.73
N SER A 29 4.68 -8.59 6.93
CA SER A 29 5.19 -7.25 7.19
C SER A 29 6.07 -7.28 8.44
N GLN A 30 7.33 -6.84 8.33
CA GLN A 30 8.29 -6.77 9.44
C GLN A 30 8.35 -8.07 10.27
N ASN A 31 8.48 -9.23 9.61
CA ASN A 31 8.50 -10.57 10.21
C ASN A 31 7.19 -10.97 10.94
N ARG A 32 6.08 -10.30 10.69
CA ARG A 32 4.75 -10.66 11.22
C ARG A 32 3.81 -11.02 10.09
N LYS A 33 2.98 -12.02 10.33
CA LYS A 33 1.83 -12.32 9.47
C LYS A 33 0.70 -11.35 9.80
N ILE A 34 0.29 -10.58 8.81
CA ILE A 34 -0.86 -9.68 8.90
C ILE A 34 -2.03 -10.39 8.26
N ALA A 35 -3.02 -10.75 9.07
CA ALA A 35 -4.22 -11.42 8.58
C ALA A 35 -5.07 -10.48 7.72
N LEU A 36 -5.63 -11.04 6.66
CA LEU A 36 -6.54 -10.39 5.72
C LEU A 36 -7.88 -11.09 5.76
N THR A 37 -8.96 -10.35 5.91
CA THR A 37 -10.33 -10.87 5.80
C THR A 37 -10.91 -10.45 4.45
N PRO A 38 -11.28 -11.39 3.56
CA PRO A 38 -11.90 -11.04 2.29
C PRO A 38 -13.23 -10.31 2.52
N ASP A 39 -13.42 -9.21 1.81
CA ASP A 39 -14.66 -8.44 1.75
C ASP A 39 -15.27 -8.58 0.35
N SER A 40 -16.09 -9.61 0.19
CA SER A 40 -16.77 -9.93 -1.06
C SER A 40 -17.95 -8.99 -1.38
N SER A 41 -18.22 -7.96 -0.59
CA SER A 41 -19.12 -6.87 -1.00
C SER A 41 -18.46 -5.97 -2.06
N HIS A 42 -17.15 -6.10 -2.25
CA HIS A 42 -16.37 -5.37 -3.24
C HIS A 42 -15.80 -6.32 -4.30
N LEU A 43 -16.00 -5.97 -5.57
CA LEU A 43 -15.33 -6.59 -6.71
C LEU A 43 -14.25 -5.63 -7.21
N VAL A 44 -13.01 -6.02 -7.05
CA VAL A 44 -11.81 -5.25 -7.40
C VAL A 44 -11.23 -5.80 -8.70
N LEU A 45 -11.11 -4.97 -9.71
CA LEU A 45 -10.48 -5.33 -10.98
C LEU A 45 -9.17 -4.57 -11.16
N ASN A 46 -8.12 -5.31 -11.43
CA ASN A 46 -6.86 -4.77 -11.94
C ASN A 46 -6.93 -4.81 -13.47
N ILE A 47 -6.82 -3.68 -14.11
CA ILE A 47 -6.91 -3.54 -15.57
C ILE A 47 -5.71 -2.76 -16.11
N GLU A 48 -5.49 -2.80 -17.41
CA GLU A 48 -4.44 -2.05 -18.06
C GLU A 48 -4.75 -0.54 -18.04
N ALA A 49 -3.82 0.29 -17.53
CA ALA A 49 -4.06 1.72 -17.23
C ALA A 49 -4.54 2.55 -18.43
N ASP A 50 -4.02 2.26 -19.61
CA ASP A 50 -4.34 3.03 -20.82
C ASP A 50 -5.77 2.82 -21.33
N LEU A 51 -6.46 1.83 -20.80
CA LEU A 51 -7.79 1.42 -21.24
C LEU A 51 -8.93 2.08 -20.49
N ILE A 52 -8.73 2.51 -19.24
CA ILE A 52 -9.76 3.18 -18.42
C ILE A 52 -10.27 4.47 -19.09
N ARG A 53 -9.43 5.11 -19.87
CA ARG A 53 -9.72 6.40 -20.54
C ARG A 53 -10.39 6.27 -21.90
N THR A 54 -10.66 5.03 -22.37
CA THR A 54 -11.32 4.83 -23.65
C THR A 54 -12.85 4.78 -23.48
N PRO A 55 -13.62 5.39 -24.39
CA PRO A 55 -15.09 5.36 -24.34
C PRO A 55 -15.70 3.95 -24.38
N MET A 56 -14.96 2.96 -24.90
CA MET A 56 -15.38 1.57 -24.95
C MET A 56 -15.50 0.92 -23.57
N LEU A 57 -14.59 1.23 -22.64
CA LEU A 57 -14.63 0.68 -21.28
C LEU A 57 -15.79 1.21 -20.44
N SER A 58 -16.27 2.42 -20.73
CA SER A 58 -17.34 3.03 -19.94
C SER A 58 -18.68 2.30 -20.03
N SER A 59 -18.92 1.48 -21.08
CA SER A 59 -20.14 0.70 -21.24
C SER A 59 -20.08 -0.67 -20.51
N ASP A 60 -18.95 -1.35 -20.60
CA ASP A 60 -18.78 -2.75 -20.15
C ASP A 60 -18.53 -2.82 -18.65
N TYR A 61 -17.93 -1.76 -18.06
CA TYR A 61 -17.67 -1.65 -16.61
C TYR A 61 -18.58 -0.65 -15.90
N LYS A 62 -19.84 -0.59 -16.34
CA LYS A 62 -20.85 0.28 -15.71
C LYS A 62 -21.02 -0.04 -14.23
N GLY A 63 -20.93 0.99 -13.40
CA GLY A 63 -21.09 0.87 -11.94
C GLY A 63 -19.79 0.58 -11.20
N PHE A 64 -18.63 0.54 -11.90
CA PHE A 64 -17.32 0.57 -11.28
C PHE A 64 -16.88 2.01 -11.03
N ASN A 65 -16.16 2.21 -9.94
CA ASN A 65 -15.49 3.46 -9.58
C ASN A 65 -13.98 3.28 -9.73
N GLU A 66 -13.32 4.25 -10.34
CA GLU A 66 -11.85 4.28 -10.41
C GLU A 66 -11.28 4.60 -9.02
N ILE A 67 -10.33 3.79 -8.57
CA ILE A 67 -9.59 3.99 -7.33
C ILE A 67 -8.17 4.47 -7.65
N SER A 68 -7.59 3.94 -8.72
CA SER A 68 -6.31 4.36 -9.30
C SER A 68 -6.34 4.08 -10.79
N PRO A 69 -5.33 4.54 -11.57
CA PRO A 69 -5.30 4.32 -13.02
C PRO A 69 -5.46 2.88 -13.47
N ASN A 70 -5.18 1.91 -12.60
CA ASN A 70 -5.22 0.48 -12.92
C ASN A 70 -6.25 -0.30 -12.08
N ILE A 71 -6.94 0.35 -11.16
CA ILE A 71 -7.86 -0.30 -10.24
C ILE A 71 -9.23 0.33 -10.32
N ILE A 72 -10.19 -0.50 -10.66
CA ILE A 72 -11.61 -0.13 -10.58
C ILE A 72 -12.33 -1.06 -9.60
N VAL A 73 -13.30 -0.53 -8.89
CA VAL A 73 -14.02 -1.24 -7.85
C VAL A 73 -15.52 -1.06 -8.01
N LYS A 74 -16.24 -2.16 -7.92
CA LYS A 74 -17.70 -2.18 -7.81
C LYS A 74 -18.10 -2.61 -6.42
N GLU A 75 -18.87 -1.78 -5.73
CA GLU A 75 -19.46 -2.10 -4.43
C GLU A 75 -20.89 -2.60 -4.62
N ASN A 76 -21.26 -3.69 -3.93
CA ASN A 76 -22.62 -4.18 -3.86
C ASN A 76 -23.07 -4.22 -2.40
N LYS A 77 -23.87 -3.24 -2.02
CA LYS A 77 -24.37 -3.10 -0.62
C LYS A 77 -25.40 -4.15 -0.21
N SER A 78 -25.99 -4.84 -1.19
CA SER A 78 -27.12 -5.75 -0.94
C SER A 78 -26.76 -7.22 -1.06
N ASN A 79 -25.68 -7.54 -1.79
CA ASN A 79 -25.22 -8.91 -2.04
C ASN A 79 -23.69 -8.95 -2.01
N ILE A 80 -23.16 -10.15 -1.80
CA ILE A 80 -21.75 -10.45 -1.97
C ILE A 80 -21.49 -10.98 -3.37
N PHE A 81 -20.32 -10.66 -3.92
CA PHE A 81 -19.84 -11.29 -5.16
C PHE A 81 -19.39 -12.72 -4.88
N SER A 82 -19.81 -13.64 -5.74
CA SER A 82 -19.42 -15.04 -5.67
C SER A 82 -18.07 -15.26 -6.38
N GLU A 83 -17.45 -16.41 -6.14
CA GLU A 83 -16.24 -16.82 -6.85
C GLU A 83 -16.45 -16.88 -8.38
N ASN A 84 -17.65 -17.24 -8.83
CA ASN A 84 -17.97 -17.24 -10.25
C ASN A 84 -18.02 -15.82 -10.84
N ASP A 85 -18.40 -14.82 -10.05
CA ASP A 85 -18.39 -13.43 -10.50
C ASP A 85 -16.94 -12.96 -10.74
N PHE A 86 -16.00 -13.28 -9.84
CA PHE A 86 -14.58 -12.97 -10.04
C PHE A 86 -14.02 -13.68 -11.27
N LYS A 87 -14.27 -15.00 -11.42
CA LYS A 87 -13.81 -15.79 -12.58
C LYS A 87 -14.37 -15.28 -13.90
N ALA A 88 -15.61 -14.79 -13.91
CA ALA A 88 -16.22 -14.22 -15.12
C ALA A 88 -15.43 -12.99 -15.62
N TYR A 89 -14.99 -12.12 -14.72
CA TYR A 89 -14.17 -10.98 -15.10
C TYR A 89 -12.73 -11.36 -15.43
N GLU A 90 -12.16 -12.37 -14.79
CA GLU A 90 -10.81 -12.85 -15.11
C GLU A 90 -10.72 -13.46 -16.52
N SER A 91 -11.85 -13.87 -17.12
CA SER A 91 -11.88 -14.32 -18.51
C SER A 91 -11.75 -13.19 -19.54
N ASP A 92 -11.90 -11.92 -19.13
CA ASP A 92 -11.67 -10.76 -19.97
C ASP A 92 -10.16 -10.50 -20.11
N PRO A 93 -9.61 -10.45 -21.35
CA PRO A 93 -8.18 -10.21 -21.57
C PRO A 93 -7.66 -8.88 -21.02
N LEU A 94 -8.56 -7.90 -20.80
CA LEU A 94 -8.20 -6.60 -20.23
C LEU A 94 -8.04 -6.63 -18.72
N VAL A 95 -8.57 -7.65 -18.06
CA VAL A 95 -8.52 -7.82 -16.61
C VAL A 95 -7.33 -8.69 -16.24
N LYS A 96 -6.35 -8.11 -15.60
CA LYS A 96 -5.17 -8.83 -15.09
C LYS A 96 -5.50 -9.66 -13.85
N ARG A 97 -6.45 -9.18 -13.03
CA ARG A 97 -6.90 -9.84 -11.81
C ARG A 97 -8.30 -9.34 -11.42
N ALA A 98 -9.14 -10.25 -10.94
CA ALA A 98 -10.36 -9.95 -10.23
C ALA A 98 -10.29 -10.54 -8.81
N SER A 99 -10.68 -9.77 -7.79
CA SER A 99 -10.62 -10.23 -6.40
C SER A 99 -11.59 -9.48 -5.51
N PRO A 100 -11.89 -9.99 -4.30
CA PRO A 100 -12.50 -9.17 -3.28
C PRO A 100 -11.54 -8.06 -2.83
N ALA A 101 -12.08 -7.04 -2.16
CA ALA A 101 -11.27 -6.22 -1.26
C ALA A 101 -10.88 -7.04 -0.02
N TYR A 102 -9.97 -6.52 0.78
CA TYR A 102 -9.56 -7.16 2.03
C TYR A 102 -9.65 -6.17 3.18
N LEU A 103 -10.06 -6.65 4.35
CA LEU A 103 -10.04 -5.89 5.58
C LEU A 103 -8.80 -6.25 6.39
N VAL A 104 -8.10 -5.23 6.86
CA VAL A 104 -7.04 -5.34 7.87
C VAL A 104 -7.59 -4.80 9.18
N ASN A 105 -7.33 -5.51 10.28
CA ASN A 105 -7.85 -5.16 11.61
C ASN A 105 -9.38 -5.00 11.67
N GLY A 106 -10.10 -5.55 10.67
CA GLY A 106 -11.57 -5.48 10.60
C GLY A 106 -12.15 -4.14 10.15
N THR A 107 -11.33 -3.15 9.85
CA THR A 107 -11.80 -1.78 9.52
C THR A 107 -11.19 -1.21 8.25
N ASP A 108 -9.91 -1.42 8.02
CA ASP A 108 -9.20 -0.76 6.94
C ASP A 108 -9.29 -1.59 5.65
N THR A 109 -9.84 -1.00 4.61
CA THR A 109 -10.02 -1.68 3.32
C THR A 109 -8.77 -1.57 2.46
N LEU A 110 -8.24 -2.72 2.04
CA LEU A 110 -7.13 -2.86 1.11
C LEU A 110 -7.62 -3.37 -0.24
N TYR A 111 -7.10 -2.79 -1.31
CA TYR A 111 -7.23 -3.30 -2.67
C TYR A 111 -5.87 -3.84 -3.11
N VAL A 112 -5.82 -5.15 -3.39
CA VAL A 112 -4.59 -5.82 -3.82
C VAL A 112 -4.43 -5.63 -5.32
N THR A 113 -3.28 -5.08 -5.75
CA THR A 113 -2.94 -4.98 -7.17
C THR A 113 -2.46 -6.33 -7.73
N ASN A 114 -2.13 -6.39 -9.02
CA ASN A 114 -1.44 -7.56 -9.58
C ASN A 114 0.09 -7.49 -9.41
N HIS A 115 0.60 -6.58 -8.56
CA HIS A 115 2.02 -6.40 -8.35
C HIS A 115 2.49 -6.89 -6.98
N ILE A 116 3.77 -7.26 -6.94
CA ILE A 116 4.51 -7.59 -5.72
C ILE A 116 5.69 -6.63 -5.63
N LEU A 117 5.91 -6.06 -4.46
CA LEU A 117 7.08 -5.26 -4.13
C LEU A 117 8.04 -6.12 -3.30
N LEU A 118 9.31 -6.20 -3.72
CA LEU A 118 10.32 -6.91 -2.97
C LEU A 118 11.67 -6.20 -2.98
N LYS A 119 12.47 -6.47 -1.96
CA LYS A 119 13.87 -6.08 -1.91
C LYS A 119 14.74 -7.30 -1.59
N PRO A 120 15.66 -7.69 -2.48
CA PRO A 120 16.62 -8.75 -2.20
C PRO A 120 17.51 -8.41 -0.99
N LYS A 121 17.91 -9.42 -0.24
CA LYS A 121 18.99 -9.28 0.73
C LYS A 121 20.31 -8.94 0.03
N ASN A 122 21.22 -8.30 0.76
CA ASN A 122 22.49 -7.90 0.21
C ASN A 122 23.25 -9.10 -0.41
N GLY A 123 23.68 -8.93 -1.65
CA GLY A 123 24.39 -9.96 -2.41
C GLY A 123 23.52 -11.05 -3.05
N VAL A 124 22.22 -10.99 -2.92
CA VAL A 124 21.27 -11.93 -3.55
C VAL A 124 20.77 -11.34 -4.87
N SER A 125 20.87 -12.10 -5.97
CA SER A 125 20.34 -11.69 -7.27
C SER A 125 18.84 -11.95 -7.37
N ILE A 126 18.14 -11.11 -8.12
CA ILE A 126 16.71 -11.29 -8.40
C ILE A 126 16.44 -12.61 -9.12
N ASP A 127 17.31 -13.02 -10.03
CA ASP A 127 17.18 -14.27 -10.78
C ASP A 127 17.19 -15.50 -9.86
N SER A 128 18.00 -15.46 -8.77
CA SER A 128 18.02 -16.55 -7.80
C SER A 128 16.76 -16.63 -6.95
N ILE A 129 16.10 -15.49 -6.70
CA ILE A 129 14.84 -15.41 -5.98
C ILE A 129 13.71 -15.96 -6.84
N LEU A 130 13.69 -15.61 -8.12
CA LEU A 130 12.62 -15.94 -9.07
C LEU A 130 12.88 -17.24 -9.85
N ALA A 131 13.90 -18.01 -9.48
CA ALA A 131 14.22 -19.27 -10.14
C ALA A 131 13.02 -20.22 -10.19
N GLY A 132 12.58 -20.58 -11.39
CA GLY A 132 11.41 -21.44 -11.62
C GLY A 132 10.06 -20.70 -11.58
N MET A 133 10.05 -19.37 -11.49
CA MET A 133 8.80 -18.57 -11.45
C MET A 133 8.56 -17.73 -12.73
N ASN A 134 9.31 -17.96 -13.80
CA ASN A 134 9.25 -17.15 -15.04
C ASN A 134 7.87 -17.13 -15.72
N GLU A 135 7.08 -18.17 -15.53
CA GLU A 135 5.69 -18.28 -16.03
C GLU A 135 4.67 -17.57 -15.12
N ILE A 136 5.10 -17.18 -13.92
CA ILE A 136 4.23 -16.69 -12.84
C ILE A 136 4.40 -15.22 -12.64
N VAL A 137 5.63 -14.73 -12.65
CA VAL A 137 5.96 -13.33 -12.37
C VAL A 137 6.97 -12.79 -13.38
N GLU A 138 6.83 -11.50 -13.68
CA GLU A 138 7.73 -10.72 -14.52
C GLU A 138 8.24 -9.50 -13.75
N VAL A 139 9.54 -9.18 -13.88
CA VAL A 139 10.10 -7.94 -13.34
C VAL A 139 9.71 -6.79 -14.25
N VAL A 140 8.92 -5.85 -13.74
CA VAL A 140 8.43 -4.69 -14.53
C VAL A 140 9.13 -3.39 -14.17
N ASP A 141 9.69 -3.26 -12.95
CA ASP A 141 10.44 -2.07 -12.54
C ASP A 141 11.48 -2.39 -11.49
N GLN A 142 12.51 -1.53 -11.39
CA GLN A 142 13.52 -1.54 -10.34
C GLN A 142 13.89 -0.11 -9.94
N THR A 143 13.69 0.21 -8.69
CA THR A 143 14.10 1.51 -8.15
C THR A 143 15.63 1.59 -7.95
N LYS A 144 16.17 2.82 -7.89
CA LYS A 144 17.59 3.06 -7.54
C LYS A 144 18.00 2.55 -6.16
N TYR A 145 17.05 2.20 -5.30
CA TYR A 145 17.28 1.65 -3.96
C TYR A 145 17.24 0.12 -3.92
N GLY A 146 17.15 -0.53 -5.08
CA GLY A 146 17.12 -1.99 -5.21
C GLY A 146 15.80 -2.64 -4.83
N VAL A 147 14.70 -1.88 -4.86
CA VAL A 147 13.35 -2.43 -4.74
C VAL A 147 12.86 -2.79 -6.14
N TYR A 148 12.38 -4.02 -6.30
CA TYR A 148 11.80 -4.53 -7.53
C TYR A 148 10.28 -4.54 -7.43
N THR A 149 9.64 -4.21 -8.54
CA THR A 149 8.22 -4.43 -8.78
C THR A 149 8.06 -5.61 -9.71
N LEU A 150 7.32 -6.62 -9.27
CA LEU A 150 6.96 -7.77 -10.09
C LEU A 150 5.51 -7.65 -10.50
N SER A 151 5.18 -7.98 -11.76
CA SER A 151 3.82 -8.22 -12.21
C SER A 151 3.52 -9.72 -12.09
N VAL A 152 2.40 -10.07 -11.48
CA VAL A 152 1.94 -11.47 -11.39
C VAL A 152 1.02 -11.74 -12.58
N ASN A 153 1.29 -12.82 -13.30
CA ASN A 153 0.53 -13.20 -14.47
C ASN A 153 -0.88 -13.66 -14.10
N GLN A 154 -1.80 -13.51 -15.05
CA GLN A 154 -3.19 -13.92 -14.88
C GLN A 154 -3.30 -15.41 -14.50
N GLY A 155 -4.20 -15.73 -13.58
CA GLY A 155 -4.40 -17.08 -13.05
C GLY A 155 -3.54 -17.43 -11.84
N PHE A 156 -2.64 -16.56 -11.40
CA PHE A 156 -1.83 -16.76 -10.20
C PHE A 156 -2.22 -15.77 -9.10
N ASP A 157 -2.21 -16.22 -7.85
CA ASP A 157 -2.61 -15.39 -6.71
C ASP A 157 -1.43 -14.60 -6.15
N VAL A 158 -1.57 -13.28 -6.13
CA VAL A 158 -0.52 -12.33 -5.73
C VAL A 158 -0.11 -12.51 -4.26
N LEU A 159 -1.09 -12.75 -3.37
CA LEU A 159 -0.82 -12.96 -1.94
C LEU A 159 0.00 -14.23 -1.73
N THR A 160 -0.38 -15.31 -2.40
CA THR A 160 0.32 -16.60 -2.33
C THR A 160 1.77 -16.47 -2.77
N TYR A 161 2.02 -15.84 -3.92
CA TYR A 161 3.39 -15.74 -4.44
C TYR A 161 4.24 -14.72 -3.69
N ALA A 162 3.67 -13.64 -3.20
CA ALA A 162 4.38 -12.74 -2.29
C ALA A 162 4.84 -13.47 -1.02
N ASN A 163 4.00 -14.31 -0.45
CA ASN A 163 4.34 -15.12 0.73
C ASN A 163 5.40 -16.19 0.42
N ILE A 164 5.28 -16.91 -0.68
CA ILE A 164 6.28 -17.90 -1.13
C ILE A 164 7.66 -17.22 -1.29
N ILE A 165 7.73 -16.08 -1.97
CA ILE A 165 8.96 -15.33 -2.17
C ILE A 165 9.53 -14.86 -0.83
N TYR A 166 8.69 -14.35 0.07
CA TYR A 166 9.15 -13.93 1.40
C TYR A 166 9.70 -15.09 2.22
N GLU A 167 8.98 -16.22 2.24
CA GLU A 167 9.31 -17.40 3.04
C GLU A 167 10.56 -18.13 2.54
N ASN A 168 11.04 -17.88 1.33
CA ASN A 168 12.34 -18.32 0.84
C ASN A 168 13.51 -17.74 1.67
N GLY A 169 13.29 -16.66 2.42
CA GLY A 169 14.30 -16.03 3.26
C GLY A 169 15.41 -15.28 2.52
N LEU A 170 15.26 -15.05 1.20
CA LEU A 170 16.25 -14.38 0.34
C LEU A 170 15.99 -12.87 0.18
N VAL A 171 14.91 -12.36 0.74
CA VAL A 171 14.49 -10.95 0.64
C VAL A 171 14.50 -10.26 2.00
N ASP A 172 14.73 -8.95 2.01
CA ASP A 172 14.57 -8.09 3.19
C ASP A 172 13.08 -7.89 3.48
N PHE A 173 12.30 -7.69 2.42
CA PHE A 173 10.85 -7.68 2.44
C PHE A 173 10.29 -8.18 1.11
N CYS A 174 9.08 -8.70 1.14
CA CYS A 174 8.25 -9.02 0.00
C CYS A 174 6.78 -8.98 0.42
N HIS A 175 5.98 -8.20 -0.26
CA HIS A 175 4.53 -8.11 -0.02
C HIS A 175 3.82 -7.67 -1.29
N PRO A 176 2.51 -7.92 -1.42
CA PRO A 176 1.71 -7.34 -2.48
C PRO A 176 1.78 -5.82 -2.47
N ASP A 177 1.67 -5.22 -3.63
CA ASP A 177 1.41 -3.79 -3.73
C ASP A 177 -0.06 -3.54 -3.42
N PHE A 178 -0.32 -2.73 -2.39
CA PHE A 178 -1.65 -2.43 -1.89
C PHE A 178 -2.05 -1.01 -2.21
N ILE A 179 -3.32 -0.84 -2.58
CA ILE A 179 -3.97 0.47 -2.56
C ILE A 179 -4.93 0.47 -1.37
N MET A 180 -4.80 1.46 -0.54
CA MET A 180 -5.69 1.70 0.59
C MET A 180 -6.47 2.98 0.35
N ARG A 181 -7.80 2.92 0.45
CA ARG A 181 -8.57 4.14 0.67
C ARG A 181 -8.44 4.51 2.13
N ILE A 182 -7.68 5.53 2.39
CA ILE A 182 -7.67 6.13 3.71
C ILE A 182 -8.96 6.95 3.80
N THR A 183 -9.93 6.43 4.53
CA THR A 183 -11.00 7.27 5.05
C THR A 183 -10.37 8.18 6.07
N GLN A 184 -10.17 9.41 5.67
CA GLN A 184 -9.59 10.42 6.53
C GLN A 184 -10.51 10.63 7.72
N PHE A 185 -10.13 10.15 8.88
CA PHE A 185 -10.66 10.61 10.17
C PHE A 185 -9.96 11.92 10.59
N LEU A 186 -9.67 12.76 9.61
CA LEU A 186 -9.24 14.11 9.85
C LEU A 186 -10.53 14.93 9.94
N ASN A 187 -10.88 15.27 11.15
CA ASN A 187 -11.99 16.19 11.44
C ASN A 187 -11.54 17.66 11.36
N ASP A 188 -10.33 17.91 10.87
CA ASP A 188 -9.83 19.25 10.61
C ASP A 188 -10.56 19.85 9.39
N PRO A 189 -11.37 20.91 9.58
CA PRO A 189 -12.09 21.57 8.49
C PRO A 189 -11.18 22.14 7.41
N LEU A 190 -9.93 22.45 7.73
CA LEU A 190 -8.96 23.06 6.83
C LEU A 190 -8.04 22.03 6.13
N TYR A 191 -8.17 20.75 6.45
CA TYR A 191 -7.32 19.73 5.86
C TYR A 191 -7.37 19.71 4.33
N SER A 192 -8.54 19.94 3.73
CA SER A 192 -8.68 20.00 2.27
C SER A 192 -7.90 21.13 1.60
N GLU A 193 -7.44 22.11 2.38
CA GLU A 193 -6.62 23.22 1.91
C GLU A 193 -5.12 22.95 2.08
N GLN A 194 -4.76 21.92 2.83
CA GLN A 194 -3.37 21.54 3.13
C GLN A 194 -2.79 20.68 2.01
N TYR A 195 -2.60 21.27 0.82
CA TYR A 195 -2.14 20.57 -0.39
C TYR A 195 -0.79 19.87 -0.22
N TYR A 196 0.06 20.33 0.70
CA TYR A 196 1.35 19.71 0.99
C TYR A 196 1.23 18.36 1.70
N LEU A 197 0.13 18.10 2.39
CA LEU A 197 -0.18 16.82 3.01
C LEU A 197 -0.83 15.85 2.01
N ASN A 198 -1.75 16.37 1.18
CA ASN A 198 -2.48 15.61 0.17
C ASN A 198 -2.90 16.53 -0.96
N ASN A 199 -2.24 16.44 -2.11
CA ASN A 199 -2.50 17.29 -3.27
C ASN A 199 -3.45 16.61 -4.25
N THR A 200 -4.72 16.98 -4.18
CA THR A 200 -5.77 16.52 -5.10
C THR A 200 -5.93 17.44 -6.32
N GLY A 201 -4.99 18.36 -6.56
CA GLY A 201 -5.08 19.41 -7.58
C GLY A 201 -5.79 20.67 -7.09
N GLN A 202 -6.13 20.78 -5.80
CA GLN A 202 -6.67 21.99 -5.21
C GLN A 202 -5.72 23.17 -5.41
N LEU A 203 -6.26 24.39 -5.45
CA LEU A 203 -5.51 25.62 -5.70
C LEU A 203 -4.74 25.65 -7.02
N GLY A 204 -5.10 24.78 -7.99
CA GLY A 204 -4.43 24.70 -9.30
C GLY A 204 -3.08 23.95 -9.26
N GLY A 205 -2.78 23.22 -8.20
CA GLY A 205 -1.60 22.39 -8.08
C GLY A 205 -1.62 21.16 -8.98
N THR A 206 -0.46 20.54 -9.16
CA THR A 206 -0.35 19.25 -9.85
C THR A 206 -0.72 18.13 -8.90
N TRP A 207 -1.69 17.32 -9.27
CA TRP A 207 -2.14 16.17 -8.48
C TRP A 207 -0.97 15.28 -8.03
N ASN A 208 -1.00 14.83 -6.78
CA ASN A 208 -0.02 13.91 -6.18
C ASN A 208 1.42 14.47 -6.07
N ILE A 209 1.57 15.81 -6.05
CA ILE A 209 2.84 16.45 -5.68
C ILE A 209 2.72 16.96 -4.24
N ASP A 210 3.00 16.06 -3.29
CA ASP A 210 2.88 16.27 -1.85
C ASP A 210 3.83 15.36 -1.06
N ILE A 211 3.70 15.29 0.26
CA ILE A 211 4.51 14.42 1.13
C ILE A 211 3.88 13.05 1.39
N ASN A 212 2.77 12.70 0.75
CA ASN A 212 2.03 11.45 0.95
C ASN A 212 1.67 11.22 2.44
N ALA A 213 1.23 12.27 3.13
CA ALA A 213 0.91 12.19 4.55
C ALA A 213 -0.21 11.18 4.84
N PRO A 214 -1.32 11.09 4.06
CA PRO A 214 -2.35 10.08 4.25
C PRO A 214 -1.80 8.66 4.23
N GLU A 215 -0.93 8.34 3.28
CA GLU A 215 -0.29 7.04 3.15
C GLU A 215 0.61 6.73 4.35
N ALA A 216 1.37 7.72 4.82
CA ALA A 216 2.20 7.59 6.01
C ALA A 216 1.34 7.35 7.27
N TRP A 217 0.22 8.04 7.41
CA TRP A 217 -0.70 7.87 8.54
C TRP A 217 -1.44 6.53 8.53
N SER A 218 -1.55 5.88 7.38
CA SER A 218 -2.07 4.52 7.31
C SER A 218 -1.14 3.50 7.98
N MET A 219 0.16 3.77 7.96
CA MET A 219 1.16 2.91 8.58
C MET A 219 1.39 3.28 10.05
N THR A 220 1.44 4.57 10.35
CA THR A 220 1.63 5.05 11.72
C THR A 220 1.18 6.51 11.85
N LYS A 221 0.55 6.82 12.97
CA LYS A 221 0.26 8.21 13.39
C LYS A 221 1.31 8.75 14.38
N GLY A 222 2.48 8.12 14.40
CA GLY A 222 3.54 8.42 15.33
C GLY A 222 3.40 7.69 16.66
N SER A 223 4.21 8.07 17.63
CA SER A 223 4.21 7.53 18.98
C SER A 223 4.49 8.63 19.99
N SER A 224 3.81 8.62 21.12
CA SER A 224 4.05 9.55 22.23
C SER A 224 5.46 9.41 22.85
N SER A 225 6.17 8.32 22.55
CA SER A 225 7.56 8.12 22.96
C SER A 225 8.56 8.91 22.09
N ILE A 226 8.16 9.31 20.88
CA ILE A 226 9.00 10.11 19.98
C ILE A 226 8.80 11.57 20.31
N LYS A 227 9.90 12.28 20.57
CA LYS A 227 9.90 13.71 20.83
C LYS A 227 10.55 14.44 19.66
N VAL A 228 9.87 15.46 19.18
CA VAL A 228 10.36 16.36 18.12
C VAL A 228 10.72 17.69 18.78
N ALA A 229 11.93 18.18 18.49
CA ALA A 229 12.35 19.50 18.94
C ALA A 229 12.17 20.50 17.79
N VAL A 230 11.35 21.52 18.02
CA VAL A 230 11.22 22.68 17.14
C VAL A 230 12.16 23.76 17.65
N ILE A 231 13.20 24.09 16.88
CA ILE A 231 14.19 25.15 17.21
C ILE A 231 13.79 26.39 16.41
N ASP A 232 13.06 27.27 17.08
CA ASP A 232 12.46 28.44 16.47
C ASP A 232 12.36 29.59 17.47
N GLN A 233 11.58 30.61 17.16
CA GLN A 233 11.34 31.77 18.03
C GLN A 233 10.51 31.48 19.27
N GLY A 234 10.14 30.20 19.47
CA GLY A 234 9.33 29.69 20.56
C GLY A 234 7.99 29.15 20.07
N VAL A 235 7.43 28.25 20.85
CA VAL A 235 6.11 27.64 20.62
C VAL A 235 5.23 27.93 21.82
N ALA A 236 4.10 28.60 21.59
CA ALA A 236 3.07 28.79 22.63
C ALA A 236 2.08 27.63 22.60
N GLY A 237 1.23 27.57 23.62
CA GLY A 237 0.16 26.57 23.65
C GLY A 237 -0.91 26.91 22.61
N HIS A 238 -1.23 25.95 21.78
CA HIS A 238 -2.32 26.00 20.81
C HIS A 238 -3.26 24.81 21.02
N GLU A 239 -4.56 24.97 20.71
CA GLU A 239 -5.56 23.91 20.89
C GLU A 239 -5.21 22.64 20.11
N ASP A 240 -4.63 22.76 18.91
CA ASP A 240 -4.19 21.63 18.10
C ASP A 240 -2.97 20.90 18.67
N LEU A 241 -2.14 21.56 19.46
CA LEU A 241 -1.01 20.93 20.11
C LEU A 241 -1.42 20.27 21.45
N GLY A 242 -2.31 20.89 22.19
CA GLY A 242 -2.82 20.40 23.47
C GLY A 242 -1.71 19.95 24.42
N ASP A 243 -1.91 18.81 25.06
CA ASP A 243 -0.95 18.21 26.02
C ASP A 243 0.32 17.62 25.35
N ARG A 244 0.43 17.70 24.02
CA ARG A 244 1.62 17.24 23.28
C ARG A 244 2.78 18.22 23.37
N LEU A 245 2.51 19.47 23.72
CA LEU A 245 3.55 20.47 23.92
C LEU A 245 4.28 20.23 25.26
N LEU A 246 5.54 19.85 25.15
CA LEU A 246 6.40 19.66 26.32
C LEU A 246 7.11 20.97 26.69
N PRO A 247 7.53 21.16 27.97
CA PRO A 247 8.35 22.29 28.34
C PRO A 247 9.61 22.37 27.49
N GLY A 248 9.85 23.54 26.91
CA GLY A 248 10.99 23.81 26.06
C GLY A 248 12.12 24.51 26.84
N PHE A 249 13.03 25.10 26.09
CA PHE A 249 14.20 25.86 26.61
C PHE A 249 14.36 27.15 25.82
N THR A 250 14.60 28.28 26.53
CA THR A 250 14.90 29.57 25.91
C THR A 250 16.31 29.96 26.25
N PRO A 251 17.26 30.00 25.30
CA PRO A 251 18.64 30.39 25.56
C PRO A 251 18.72 31.80 26.17
N GLY A 252 19.56 31.95 27.19
CA GLY A 252 19.79 33.25 27.83
C GLY A 252 18.73 33.66 28.87
N LEU A 253 17.68 32.88 29.08
CA LEU A 253 16.67 33.12 30.12
C LEU A 253 16.73 32.00 31.20
N ALA A 254 16.97 32.38 32.44
CA ALA A 254 17.16 31.44 33.56
C ALA A 254 15.97 30.46 33.77
N ASN A 255 14.76 30.89 33.45
CA ASN A 255 13.53 30.11 33.55
C ASN A 255 12.77 30.09 32.24
N GLY A 256 13.47 30.16 31.11
CA GLY A 256 12.85 30.10 29.79
C GLY A 256 12.30 28.70 29.49
N ASN A 257 11.04 28.61 29.06
CA ASN A 257 10.31 27.41 28.84
C ASN A 257 10.06 27.12 27.36
N GLY A 258 10.74 27.83 26.47
CA GLY A 258 10.54 27.68 25.02
C GLY A 258 9.33 28.42 24.45
N ALA A 259 8.59 29.16 25.27
CA ALA A 259 7.54 30.05 24.78
C ALA A 259 8.10 31.24 24.01
N PRO A 260 7.37 31.80 23.02
CA PRO A 260 7.83 32.95 22.28
C PRO A 260 7.99 34.20 23.20
N VAL A 261 9.06 34.94 22.99
CA VAL A 261 9.33 36.19 23.72
C VAL A 261 8.64 37.40 23.07
N SER A 262 8.02 37.23 21.93
CA SER A 262 7.26 38.22 21.19
C SER A 262 6.00 37.58 20.61
N ASN A 263 5.04 38.39 20.18
CA ASN A 263 3.82 37.90 19.54
C ASN A 263 4.11 37.43 18.09
N ASN A 264 4.91 36.37 17.95
CA ASN A 264 5.28 35.79 16.67
C ASN A 264 4.87 34.28 16.64
N PRO A 265 3.90 33.92 15.82
CA PRO A 265 3.37 32.54 15.75
C PRO A 265 4.21 31.61 14.87
N HIS A 266 5.38 32.05 14.35
CA HIS A 266 6.15 31.24 13.39
C HIS A 266 6.48 29.85 13.94
N GLY A 267 7.00 29.76 15.17
CA GLY A 267 7.33 28.49 15.80
C GLY A 267 6.11 27.61 16.05
N GLU A 268 4.94 28.20 16.32
CA GLU A 268 3.67 27.48 16.42
C GLU A 268 3.26 26.88 15.10
N CYS A 269 3.35 27.66 14.01
CA CYS A 269 3.07 27.18 12.66
C CYS A 269 4.02 26.02 12.29
N CYS A 270 5.30 26.12 12.60
CA CYS A 270 6.28 25.06 12.36
C CYS A 270 6.02 23.80 13.20
N ALA A 271 5.48 23.95 14.40
CA ALA A 271 5.14 22.82 15.27
C ALA A 271 3.82 22.13 14.89
N GLY A 272 2.94 22.82 14.20
CA GLY A 272 1.61 22.35 13.78
C GLY A 272 1.60 21.63 12.43
N ILE A 273 2.68 21.74 11.66
CA ILE A 273 2.87 21.01 10.40
C ILE A 273 3.39 19.60 10.74
#